data_9f3b4ed1a0dda4f0a7faf31197a89e72
#
_entry.id   9f3b4ed1a0dda4f0a7faf31197a89e72
#
_cell.length_a   1.000
_cell.length_b   1.000
_cell.length_c   1.000
_cell.angle_alpha   90.00
_cell.angle_beta   90.00
_cell.angle_gamma   90.00
#
_symmetry.space_group_name_H-M   'P 1'
#
loop_
_entity.id
_entity.type
_entity.pdbx_description
1 polymer ?
#
loop_
_entity_poly.entity_id
_entity_poly.type
_entity_poly.pdbx_seq_one_letter_code
_entity_poly.pdbx_strand_id
1 'polypeptide(L)'
;MTVCPLPPVPYVPQPPTHAHAFIGWTSVALGHFHGVEMFVYAANGDGMDGHVHRYQGHTKMAMGHFHRFIGLTGPPIPLPDGSHYHEIDGLTNDEPFEFKQNYYKTVLSVKRHAHKFAGRTGMGIGYEPPGW
;
A
#
# COMPACT_ATOMS: atom_id res chain seq x y z
N MET A 1 -17.08 -17.02 -38.15
CA MET A 1 -17.19 -17.85 -37.45
C MET A 1 -17.32 -17.54 -36.35
N THR A 2 -17.82 -18.01 -35.89
CA THR A 2 -17.96 -17.89 -34.81
C THR A 2 -17.23 -18.62 -34.11
N VAL A 3 -16.66 -18.19 -33.50
CA VAL A 3 -16.07 -18.78 -32.67
C VAL A 3 -16.82 -19.21 -31.73
N CYS A 4 -17.00 -20.25 -31.65
CA CYS A 4 -17.38 -20.74 -30.53
C CYS A 4 -16.45 -20.83 -29.73
N PRO A 5 -16.61 -20.10 -29.10
CA PRO A 5 -15.80 -20.05 -28.15
C PRO A 5 -15.95 -21.18 -27.28
N LEU A 6 -15.25 -21.24 -26.47
CA LEU A 6 -15.32 -22.02 -25.38
C LEU A 6 -16.69 -22.14 -24.92
N PRO A 7 -17.04 -23.28 -24.46
CA PRO A 7 -18.29 -23.45 -23.81
C PRO A 7 -18.38 -22.38 -22.76
N PRO A 8 -19.50 -21.84 -22.60
CA PRO A 8 -19.66 -20.82 -21.66
C PRO A 8 -19.34 -21.36 -20.31
N VAL A 9 -18.33 -20.84 -19.80
CA VAL A 9 -18.07 -21.04 -18.41
C VAL A 9 -19.10 -20.23 -17.71
N PRO A 10 -19.76 -20.77 -16.71
CA PRO A 10 -20.67 -19.96 -15.94
C PRO A 10 -19.94 -18.72 -15.48
N TYR A 11 -20.52 -17.59 -15.77
CA TYR A 11 -19.90 -16.35 -15.35
C TYR A 11 -19.94 -16.28 -13.85
N VAL A 12 -18.78 -16.28 -13.26
CA VAL A 12 -18.64 -16.02 -11.84
C VAL A 12 -18.01 -14.64 -11.74
N PRO A 13 -18.73 -13.67 -11.25
CA PRO A 13 -18.16 -12.36 -11.12
C PRO A 13 -16.94 -12.42 -10.23
N GLN A 14 -15.84 -11.94 -10.74
CA GLN A 14 -14.65 -11.76 -9.90
C GLN A 14 -14.82 -10.50 -9.10
N PRO A 15 -14.39 -10.50 -7.84
CA PRO A 15 -14.35 -9.26 -7.09
C PRO A 15 -13.50 -8.23 -7.83
N PRO A 16 -13.89 -6.95 -7.81
CA PRO A 16 -13.18 -5.95 -8.60
C PRO A 16 -11.77 -5.72 -8.12
N THR A 17 -10.87 -5.53 -9.06
CA THR A 17 -9.50 -5.12 -8.78
C THR A 17 -9.50 -3.65 -8.38
N HIS A 18 -8.84 -3.33 -7.30
CA HIS A 18 -8.79 -1.97 -6.79
C HIS A 18 -7.55 -1.76 -5.93
N ALA A 19 -7.26 -0.52 -5.64
CA ALA A 19 -6.19 -0.12 -4.74
C ALA A 19 -6.74 0.84 -3.68
N HIS A 20 -5.92 1.23 -2.75
CA HIS A 20 -6.25 2.19 -1.71
C HIS A 20 -5.09 3.16 -1.53
N ALA A 21 -5.39 4.40 -1.22
CA ALA A 21 -4.39 5.38 -0.85
C ALA A 21 -4.14 5.35 0.65
N PHE A 22 -2.92 5.60 1.05
CA PHE A 22 -2.56 5.78 2.45
C PHE A 22 -1.71 7.02 2.59
N ILE A 23 -2.10 7.90 3.50
CA ILE A 23 -1.34 9.10 3.83
C ILE A 23 -1.24 9.17 5.34
N GLY A 24 -0.04 9.28 5.86
CA GLY A 24 0.18 9.32 7.30
C GLY A 24 1.58 9.76 7.66
N TRP A 25 1.94 9.52 8.89
CA TRP A 25 3.22 9.91 9.45
C TRP A 25 3.78 8.73 10.24
N THR A 26 5.10 8.62 10.26
CA THR A 26 5.73 7.63 11.11
C THR A 26 5.80 8.13 12.55
N SER A 27 6.13 7.22 13.45
CA SER A 27 6.50 7.58 14.82
C SER A 27 7.78 8.39 14.84
N VAL A 28 8.00 9.08 15.95
CA VAL A 28 9.24 9.82 16.16
C VAL A 28 10.34 8.86 16.64
N ALA A 29 11.49 8.95 16.03
CA ALA A 29 12.69 8.24 16.44
C ALA A 29 13.89 9.14 16.20
N LEU A 30 14.82 9.20 17.13
CA LEU A 30 16.00 10.07 17.04
C LEU A 30 15.63 11.53 16.73
N GLY A 31 14.50 11.99 17.29
CA GLY A 31 14.09 13.39 17.19
C GLY A 31 13.41 13.79 15.90
N HIS A 32 13.02 12.85 15.05
CA HIS A 32 12.33 13.17 13.80
C HIS A 32 11.30 12.12 13.41
N PHE A 33 10.46 12.45 12.45
CA PHE A 33 9.51 11.54 11.84
C PHE A 33 9.47 11.79 10.33
N HIS A 34 8.86 10.86 9.60
CA HIS A 34 8.77 10.93 8.16
C HIS A 34 7.31 10.88 7.73
N GLY A 35 6.99 11.57 6.64
CA GLY A 35 5.69 11.40 5.99
C GLY A 35 5.66 10.09 5.22
N VAL A 36 4.47 9.48 5.14
CA VAL A 36 4.22 8.29 4.33
C VAL A 36 3.06 8.59 3.42
N GLU A 37 3.28 8.41 2.11
CA GLU A 37 2.24 8.61 1.13
C GLU A 37 2.41 7.54 0.07
N MET A 38 1.41 6.69 -0.10
CA MET A 38 1.51 5.57 -1.03
C MET A 38 0.14 5.11 -1.48
N PHE A 39 0.13 4.34 -2.58
CA PHE A 39 -0.99 3.49 -2.92
C PHE A 39 -0.57 2.06 -2.58
N VAL A 40 -1.46 1.31 -1.95
CA VAL A 40 -1.23 -0.12 -1.82
C VAL A 40 -1.37 -0.77 -3.19
N TYR A 41 -0.75 -1.92 -3.42
CA TYR A 41 -0.84 -2.59 -4.70
C TYR A 41 -2.27 -3.08 -4.93
N ALA A 42 -2.67 -3.11 -6.18
CA ALA A 42 -4.00 -3.54 -6.54
C ALA A 42 -4.22 -5.01 -6.17
N ALA A 43 -5.42 -5.32 -5.77
CA ALA A 43 -5.85 -6.68 -5.47
C ALA A 43 -7.33 -6.81 -5.77
N ASN A 44 -7.77 -8.03 -6.03
CA ASN A 44 -9.18 -8.32 -6.22
C ASN A 44 -9.84 -8.53 -4.87
N GLY A 45 -11.00 -7.96 -4.70
CA GLY A 45 -11.74 -8.17 -3.46
C GLY A 45 -12.78 -7.12 -3.19
N ASP A 46 -13.58 -7.38 -2.18
CA ASP A 46 -14.60 -6.44 -1.70
C ASP A 46 -14.58 -6.43 -0.17
N GLY A 47 -15.55 -5.80 0.46
CA GLY A 47 -15.59 -5.68 1.91
C GLY A 47 -15.96 -6.96 2.64
N MET A 48 -16.34 -8.00 1.93
CA MET A 48 -16.88 -9.24 2.53
C MET A 48 -15.95 -10.43 2.43
N ASP A 49 -14.85 -10.32 1.73
CA ASP A 49 -13.86 -11.39 1.64
C ASP A 49 -12.65 -11.06 2.51
N GLY A 50 -11.66 -11.86 2.54
CA GLY A 50 -10.50 -11.63 3.40
C GLY A 50 -9.29 -11.08 2.67
N HIS A 51 -9.49 -10.39 1.55
CA HIS A 51 -8.36 -9.94 0.76
C HIS A 51 -7.47 -8.94 1.52
N VAL A 52 -6.21 -8.92 1.16
CA VAL A 52 -5.24 -7.96 1.68
C VAL A 52 -4.47 -7.36 0.52
N HIS A 53 -3.85 -6.24 0.75
CA HIS A 53 -3.03 -5.58 -0.26
C HIS A 53 -1.58 -5.56 0.19
N ARG A 54 -0.68 -5.80 -0.74
CA ARG A 54 0.74 -5.57 -0.50
C ARG A 54 1.03 -4.10 -0.65
N TYR A 55 2.04 -3.64 0.05
CA TYR A 55 2.57 -2.30 -0.16
C TYR A 55 4.09 -2.34 -0.08
N GLN A 56 4.71 -1.44 -0.80
CA GLN A 56 6.15 -1.28 -0.82
C GLN A 56 6.46 0.13 -1.26
N GLY A 57 7.41 0.76 -0.63
CA GLY A 57 7.78 2.11 -1.00
C GLY A 57 8.82 2.67 -0.05
N HIS A 58 8.86 3.99 -0.01
CA HIS A 58 9.76 4.68 0.90
C HIS A 58 9.05 5.88 1.50
N THR A 59 9.50 6.29 2.67
CA THR A 59 8.98 7.47 3.34
C THR A 59 9.43 8.73 2.59
N LYS A 60 8.82 9.85 2.92
CA LYS A 60 9.33 11.15 2.49
C LYS A 60 10.62 11.45 3.23
N MET A 61 11.42 12.33 2.66
CA MET A 61 12.67 12.72 3.29
C MET A 61 12.43 13.58 4.53
N ALA A 62 13.20 13.34 5.54
CA ALA A 62 13.29 14.17 6.72
C ALA A 62 14.70 14.04 7.28
N MET A 63 15.27 15.13 7.78
CA MET A 63 16.63 15.11 8.33
C MET A 63 17.67 14.51 7.37
N GLY A 64 17.50 14.75 6.08
CA GLY A 64 18.44 14.32 5.07
C GLY A 64 18.39 12.85 4.66
N HIS A 65 17.38 12.12 5.06
CA HIS A 65 17.24 10.71 4.68
C HIS A 65 15.79 10.27 4.59
N PHE A 66 15.58 9.08 4.01
CA PHE A 66 14.30 8.38 4.00
C PHE A 66 14.52 6.90 4.30
N HIS A 67 13.45 6.21 4.58
CA HIS A 67 13.49 4.77 4.86
C HIS A 67 12.61 4.02 3.87
N ARG A 68 12.99 2.79 3.55
CA ARG A 68 12.15 1.90 2.75
C ARG A 68 11.25 1.08 3.65
N PHE A 69 10.15 0.60 3.10
CA PHE A 69 9.24 -0.30 3.81
C PHE A 69 8.56 -1.25 2.82
N ILE A 70 8.09 -2.37 3.36
CA ILE A 70 7.31 -3.35 2.62
C ILE A 70 6.42 -4.08 3.60
N GLY A 71 5.21 -4.42 3.21
CA GLY A 71 4.31 -5.15 4.09
C GLY A 71 2.99 -5.50 3.44
N LEU A 72 2.06 -5.93 4.27
CA LEU A 72 0.70 -6.28 3.89
C LEU A 72 -0.27 -5.50 4.78
N THR A 73 -1.39 -5.08 4.21
CA THR A 73 -2.45 -4.48 5.00
C THR A 73 -3.18 -5.56 5.80
N GLY A 74 -4.00 -5.16 6.74
CA GLY A 74 -5.00 -6.05 7.33
C GLY A 74 -6.13 -6.35 6.34
N PRO A 75 -7.06 -7.21 6.73
CA PRO A 75 -8.21 -7.52 5.89
C PRO A 75 -9.17 -6.33 5.76
N PRO A 76 -10.11 -6.38 4.82
CA PRO A 76 -11.01 -5.25 4.60
C PRO A 76 -11.94 -5.02 5.79
N ILE A 77 -12.20 -3.77 6.09
CA ILE A 77 -13.16 -3.37 7.11
C ILE A 77 -14.33 -2.73 6.36
N PRO A 78 -15.50 -3.39 6.33
CA PRO A 78 -16.60 -2.89 5.53
C PRO A 78 -17.24 -1.63 6.13
N LEU A 79 -17.71 -0.77 5.24
CA LEU A 79 -18.43 0.44 5.60
C LEU A 79 -19.91 0.28 5.22
N PRO A 80 -20.79 1.08 5.85
CA PRO A 80 -22.23 0.95 5.58
C PRO A 80 -22.66 1.18 4.13
N ASP A 81 -21.86 1.91 3.36
CA ASP A 81 -22.18 2.21 1.97
C ASP A 81 -21.72 1.12 0.99
N GLY A 82 -21.19 0.01 1.48
CA GLY A 82 -20.69 -1.07 0.63
C GLY A 82 -19.22 -0.95 0.26
N SER A 83 -18.58 0.14 0.59
CA SER A 83 -17.14 0.27 0.41
C SER A 83 -16.38 -0.34 1.59
N HIS A 84 -15.07 -0.27 1.57
CA HIS A 84 -14.24 -0.78 2.65
C HIS A 84 -12.92 -0.03 2.72
N TYR A 85 -12.24 -0.19 3.83
CA TYR A 85 -10.87 0.30 3.99
C TYR A 85 -10.02 -0.79 4.64
N HIS A 86 -8.73 -0.56 4.70
CA HIS A 86 -7.79 -1.48 5.33
C HIS A 86 -7.00 -0.74 6.40
N GLU A 87 -6.60 -1.45 7.43
CA GLU A 87 -5.68 -0.90 8.41
C GLU A 87 -4.25 -1.26 8.03
N ILE A 88 -3.34 -0.36 8.35
CA ILE A 88 -1.92 -0.55 8.12
C ILE A 88 -1.21 -0.42 9.46
N ASP A 89 -0.33 -1.36 9.73
CA ASP A 89 0.54 -1.32 10.91
C ASP A 89 1.90 -1.78 10.43
N GLY A 90 2.75 -0.85 10.11
CA GLY A 90 4.01 -1.11 9.45
C GLY A 90 5.22 -0.64 10.22
N LEU A 91 6.37 -1.10 9.76
CA LEU A 91 7.66 -0.71 10.30
C LEU A 91 8.60 -0.47 9.13
N THR A 92 9.30 0.64 9.15
CA THR A 92 10.30 0.89 8.12
C THR A 92 11.54 0.01 8.34
N ASN A 93 12.33 -0.15 7.30
CA ASN A 93 13.68 -0.70 7.45
C ASN A 93 14.51 0.29 8.26
N ASP A 94 15.53 -0.21 8.93
CA ASP A 94 16.35 0.62 9.82
C ASP A 94 17.44 1.39 9.10
N GLU A 95 17.67 1.13 7.83
CA GLU A 95 18.74 1.73 7.06
C GLU A 95 18.28 3.07 6.49
N PRO A 96 18.95 4.18 6.82
CA PRO A 96 18.61 5.46 6.24
C PRO A 96 19.23 5.60 4.86
N PHE A 97 18.42 6.05 3.88
CA PHE A 97 18.86 6.22 2.50
C PHE A 97 18.76 7.65 2.05
N GLU A 98 19.58 8.01 1.06
CA GLU A 98 19.39 9.24 0.30
C GLU A 98 19.41 8.89 -1.17
N PHE A 99 18.75 9.70 -1.98
CA PHE A 99 18.78 9.58 -3.42
C PHE A 99 19.75 10.62 -3.95
N LYS A 100 20.82 10.17 -4.61
CA LYS A 100 21.84 11.06 -5.08
C LYS A 100 22.39 10.57 -6.41
N GLN A 101 22.42 11.44 -7.40
CA GLN A 101 22.96 11.12 -8.72
C GLN A 101 22.33 9.87 -9.34
N ASN A 102 21.01 9.79 -9.28
CA ASN A 102 20.21 8.74 -9.90
C ASN A 102 20.27 7.37 -9.23
N TYR A 103 20.78 7.24 -8.03
CA TYR A 103 20.70 5.99 -7.29
C TYR A 103 20.58 6.22 -5.79
N TYR A 104 20.15 5.17 -5.13
CA TYR A 104 19.98 5.21 -3.68
C TYR A 104 21.28 4.88 -2.98
N LYS A 105 21.51 5.52 -1.87
CA LYS A 105 22.72 5.35 -1.12
C LYS A 105 22.41 5.39 0.35
N THR A 106 23.08 4.55 1.14
CA THR A 106 22.96 4.61 2.61
C THR A 106 23.63 5.88 3.13
N VAL A 107 22.92 6.57 4.03
CA VAL A 107 23.48 7.76 4.70
C VAL A 107 24.26 7.31 5.91
N LEU A 108 25.56 7.28 5.80
CA LEU A 108 26.41 6.74 6.87
C LEU A 108 26.52 7.66 8.09
N SER A 109 26.20 8.92 7.94
CA SER A 109 26.24 9.87 9.04
C SER A 109 25.02 9.80 9.95
N VAL A 110 24.02 9.03 9.59
CA VAL A 110 22.81 8.88 10.38
C VAL A 110 22.82 7.48 11.00
N LYS A 111 22.57 7.42 12.30
CA LYS A 111 22.51 6.15 12.99
C LYS A 111 21.32 5.33 12.48
N ARG A 112 21.48 4.02 12.34
CA ARG A 112 20.39 3.14 11.97
C ARG A 112 19.27 3.22 12.98
N HIS A 113 18.05 3.35 12.50
CA HIS A 113 16.86 3.41 13.33
C HIS A 113 15.65 3.10 12.45
N ALA A 114 14.58 2.64 13.05
CA ALA A 114 13.34 2.34 12.35
C ALA A 114 12.21 3.20 12.92
N HIS A 115 11.19 3.40 12.11
CA HIS A 115 9.99 4.11 12.50
C HIS A 115 8.79 3.21 12.29
N LYS A 116 7.82 3.30 13.19
CA LYS A 116 6.54 2.64 13.01
C LYS A 116 5.57 3.59 12.34
N PHE A 117 4.66 3.05 11.58
CA PHE A 117 3.55 3.82 11.04
C PHE A 117 2.28 2.98 11.08
N ALA A 118 1.18 3.60 11.38
CA ALA A 118 -0.09 2.92 11.51
C ALA A 118 -1.22 3.86 11.12
N GLY A 119 -2.33 3.31 10.69
CA GLY A 119 -3.51 4.07 10.33
C GLY A 119 -4.42 3.26 9.44
N ARG A 120 -5.32 3.96 8.76
CA ARG A 120 -6.25 3.33 7.84
C ARG A 120 -6.11 3.94 6.45
N THR A 121 -6.35 3.11 5.45
CA THR A 121 -6.38 3.60 4.07
C THR A 121 -7.68 4.36 3.81
N GLY A 122 -7.72 5.08 2.70
CA GLY A 122 -8.99 5.56 2.16
C GLY A 122 -9.80 4.42 1.57
N MET A 123 -10.96 4.74 1.01
CA MET A 123 -11.79 3.78 0.31
C MET A 123 -11.09 3.29 -0.95
N GLY A 124 -11.56 2.17 -1.50
CA GLY A 124 -11.02 1.61 -2.73
C GLY A 124 -11.12 2.58 -3.90
N ILE A 125 -10.09 2.58 -4.72
CA ILE A 125 -10.00 3.42 -5.92
C ILE A 125 -9.48 2.60 -7.08
N GLY A 126 -9.66 3.10 -8.28
CA GLY A 126 -9.10 2.45 -9.46
C GLY A 126 -9.79 1.16 -9.84
N TYR A 127 -11.08 1.02 -9.48
CA TYR A 127 -11.82 -0.18 -9.83
C TYR A 127 -11.86 -0.39 -11.34
N GLU A 128 -11.75 -1.65 -11.73
CA GLU A 128 -11.90 -2.00 -13.14
C GLU A 128 -13.30 -1.66 -13.62
N PRO A 129 -13.44 -1.12 -14.83
CA PRO A 129 -14.76 -0.84 -15.38
C PRO A 129 -15.53 -2.14 -15.63
N PRO A 130 -16.86 -2.09 -15.61
CA PRO A 130 -17.67 -3.25 -15.96
C PRO A 130 -17.33 -3.78 -17.34
N GLY A 131 -17.28 -5.08 -17.49
CA GLY A 131 -17.00 -5.71 -18.78
C GLY A 131 -15.53 -5.79 -19.14
N TRP A 132 -14.71 -5.35 -18.30
CA TRP A 132 -13.29 -5.29 -18.55
C TRP A 132 -12.64 -6.66 -18.40
#